data_e84132559d36856d1cdd9f6b1cff744e
#
_entry.id   e84132559d36856d1cdd9f6b1cff744e
#
_cell.length_a   1.000
_cell.length_b   1.000
_cell.length_c   1.000
_cell.angle_alpha   90.00
_cell.angle_beta   90.00
_cell.angle_gamma   90.00
#
_symmetry.space_group_name_H-M   'P 1'
#
loop_
_entity.id
_entity.type
_entity.pdbx_description
1 polymer ?
#
loop_
_entity_poly.entity_id
_entity_poly.type
_entity_poly.pdbx_seq_one_letter_code
_entity_poly.pdbx_strand_id
1 'polypeptide(L)'
;MIPPLFIIQMLHPLLPQHPSTGGNLRVVVGVHGDASRVGTGGTRPVEGTKRRLGIGHNPRTQALFEVACLAAGKRVLIHAGAGGVGHLAIQLALNAGATVYATASEKNRDFIQSLGAEFIDYTTQDFRQVLGSTLDVVLNSTGAQTFIDSSDVLVPGDRIVTLTSPDPLETARERGFTAEWLTVHPDRYQLGEIARLMSLGIVKVHVDQTFPLEQAAKAHELVGSRHVRGKVVLVP
;
A
#
# COMPACT_ATOMS: atom_id res chain seq x y z
N MET A 1 15.04 14.51 -20.08
CA MET A 1 14.29 13.38 -19.52
C MET A 1 14.92 13.10 -18.16
N ILE A 2 14.32 13.62 -17.07
CA ILE A 2 14.84 13.49 -15.69
C ILE A 2 14.28 12.18 -15.14
N PRO A 3 15.13 11.29 -14.59
CA PRO A 3 14.64 10.02 -14.05
C PRO A 3 13.76 10.26 -12.81
N PRO A 4 12.80 9.39 -12.53
CA PRO A 4 11.89 9.52 -11.39
C PRO A 4 12.66 9.51 -10.07
N LEU A 5 12.24 10.38 -9.15
CA LEU A 5 12.86 10.56 -7.84
C LEU A 5 12.62 9.33 -6.98
N PHE A 6 13.71 8.64 -6.62
CA PHE A 6 13.65 7.44 -5.77
C PHE A 6 13.62 7.83 -4.30
N ILE A 7 12.58 7.43 -3.58
CA ILE A 7 12.56 7.54 -2.12
C ILE A 7 13.29 6.32 -1.55
N ILE A 8 14.54 6.51 -1.15
CA ILE A 8 15.29 5.56 -0.34
C ILE A 8 14.84 5.74 1.10
N GLN A 9 14.10 4.81 1.63
CA GLN A 9 13.68 4.84 3.03
C GLN A 9 14.74 4.14 3.88
N MET A 10 15.65 4.92 4.49
CA MET A 10 16.62 4.43 5.47
C MET A 10 15.90 4.15 6.80
N LEU A 11 15.89 2.91 7.22
CA LEU A 11 15.53 2.53 8.58
C LEU A 11 16.75 2.75 9.49
N HIS A 12 16.78 3.87 10.22
CA HIS A 12 17.77 4.09 11.27
C HIS A 12 17.48 3.14 12.46
N PRO A 13 18.50 2.57 13.12
CA PRO A 13 18.28 1.63 14.23
C PRO A 13 17.84 2.37 15.50
N LEU A 14 16.56 2.39 15.77
CA LEU A 14 15.96 2.78 17.05
C LEU A 14 15.32 1.55 17.72
N LEU A 15 15.99 0.40 17.65
CA LEU A 15 15.70 -0.73 18.53
C LEU A 15 16.70 -0.71 19.69
N PRO A 16 16.27 -1.00 20.94
CA PRO A 16 17.19 -1.10 22.06
C PRO A 16 18.24 -2.15 21.75
N GLN A 17 19.51 -1.77 21.93
CA GLN A 17 20.67 -2.61 21.73
C GLN A 17 20.63 -3.81 22.68
N HIS A 18 20.26 -5.00 22.19
CA HIS A 18 20.67 -6.23 22.84
C HIS A 18 22.11 -6.54 22.37
N PRO A 19 23.04 -6.77 23.30
CA PRO A 19 24.44 -7.06 22.96
C PRO A 19 24.55 -8.48 22.46
N SER A 20 24.59 -8.68 21.17
CA SER A 20 25.15 -9.85 20.47
C SER A 20 24.35 -10.18 19.19
N THR A 21 24.51 -9.36 18.18
CA THR A 21 24.52 -9.80 16.75
C THR A 21 24.80 -8.58 15.90
N GLY A 22 25.86 -8.64 15.10
CA GLY A 22 26.24 -7.58 14.15
C GLY A 22 25.08 -7.32 13.19
N GLY A 23 24.32 -6.25 13.45
CA GLY A 23 23.17 -5.87 12.65
C GLY A 23 23.62 -5.14 11.39
N ASN A 24 23.67 -5.82 10.27
CA ASN A 24 23.83 -5.20 8.97
C ASN A 24 22.60 -4.32 8.66
N LEU A 25 22.83 -3.04 8.38
CA LEU A 25 21.82 -2.09 7.90
C LEU A 25 21.25 -2.60 6.58
N ARG A 26 19.96 -2.95 6.56
CA ARG A 26 19.25 -3.36 5.34
C ARG A 26 18.44 -2.19 4.81
N VAL A 27 18.71 -1.79 3.58
CA VAL A 27 17.95 -0.76 2.87
C VAL A 27 16.85 -1.42 2.06
N VAL A 28 15.60 -1.05 2.32
CA VAL A 28 14.45 -1.56 1.57
C VAL A 28 14.05 -0.53 0.53
N VAL A 29 14.21 -0.86 -0.74
CA VAL A 29 13.79 -0.02 -1.87
C VAL A 29 12.41 -0.43 -2.34
N GLY A 30 11.43 0.47 -2.18
CA GLY A 30 10.10 0.31 -2.77
C GLY A 30 9.92 1.36 -3.86
N VAL A 31 9.67 0.96 -5.10
CA VAL A 31 9.36 1.90 -6.19
C VAL A 31 7.84 2.06 -6.26
N HIS A 32 7.36 3.31 -6.20
CA HIS A 32 6.01 3.68 -6.58
C HIS A 32 6.05 4.28 -7.99
N GLY A 33 5.09 3.90 -8.82
CA GLY A 33 4.99 4.45 -10.16
C GLY A 33 4.75 5.96 -10.14
N ASP A 34 5.42 6.63 -11.06
CA ASP A 34 5.26 8.01 -11.53
C ASP A 34 4.95 9.09 -10.48
N ALA A 35 6.01 9.72 -9.96
CA ALA A 35 5.94 10.95 -9.19
C ALA A 35 6.47 12.12 -10.04
N SER A 36 5.68 12.59 -11.00
CA SER A 36 5.91 13.88 -11.65
C SER A 36 5.00 14.92 -11.00
N ARG A 37 5.46 15.59 -9.98
CA ARG A 37 5.22 16.97 -9.50
C ARG A 37 5.18 17.07 -7.98
N VAL A 38 6.21 17.69 -7.44
CA VAL A 38 6.21 18.18 -6.06
C VAL A 38 5.60 19.58 -6.08
N GLY A 39 4.44 19.73 -5.47
CA GLY A 39 3.84 21.02 -5.14
C GLY A 39 3.97 21.30 -3.65
N THR A 40 4.62 22.40 -3.30
CA THR A 40 4.70 22.93 -1.91
C THR A 40 3.37 23.56 -1.54
N GLY A 41 2.61 22.99 -0.63
CA GLY A 41 1.36 23.56 -0.11
C GLY A 41 1.22 23.34 1.39
N GLY A 42 1.04 24.45 2.10
CA GLY A 42 1.08 24.58 3.55
C GLY A 42 -0.05 23.86 4.30
N THR A 43 0.28 23.45 5.50
CA THR A 43 -0.56 22.77 6.49
C THR A 43 -1.52 23.72 7.21
N ARG A 44 -2.80 23.36 7.32
CA ARG A 44 -3.71 23.85 8.36
C ARG A 44 -4.20 22.68 9.22
N PRO A 45 -4.23 22.80 10.56
CA PRO A 45 -4.73 21.74 11.43
C PRO A 45 -6.26 21.79 11.51
N VAL A 46 -6.88 20.61 11.46
CA VAL A 46 -8.30 20.43 11.79
C VAL A 46 -8.38 19.70 13.13
N GLU A 47 -8.91 20.38 14.13
CA GLU A 47 -9.27 19.84 15.44
C GLU A 47 -10.50 18.95 15.36
N GLY A 48 -10.48 17.80 16.01
CA GLY A 48 -11.62 16.90 16.13
C GLY A 48 -11.23 15.57 16.75
N THR A 49 -11.17 15.53 18.08
CA THR A 49 -10.82 14.38 18.91
C THR A 49 -11.83 13.25 18.80
N LYS A 50 -11.45 12.10 18.21
CA LYS A 50 -11.97 10.79 18.60
C LYS A 50 -10.77 9.85 18.76
N ARG A 51 -10.67 9.20 19.95
CA ARG A 51 -9.67 8.17 20.24
C ARG A 51 -9.69 7.13 19.15
N ARG A 52 -8.76 7.22 18.21
CA ARG A 52 -8.46 6.20 17.21
C ARG A 52 -7.30 5.37 17.74
N LEU A 53 -7.44 4.06 17.65
CA LEU A 53 -6.32 3.13 17.81
C LEU A 53 -5.18 3.64 16.93
N GLY A 54 -4.10 4.09 17.58
CA GLY A 54 -2.97 4.72 16.90
C GLY A 54 -2.15 3.71 16.14
N ILE A 55 -2.55 3.46 14.90
CA ILE A 55 -1.72 2.74 13.94
C ILE A 55 -1.11 3.79 13.03
N GLY A 56 0.15 4.01 13.22
CA GLY A 56 0.93 5.09 12.69
C GLY A 56 1.28 5.09 11.19
N HIS A 57 1.79 6.20 10.65
CA HIS A 57 1.92 6.65 9.25
C HIS A 57 2.87 5.87 8.34
N ASN A 58 2.29 5.01 7.51
CA ASN A 58 2.86 4.38 6.33
C ASN A 58 1.79 4.50 5.23
N PRO A 59 2.10 4.59 3.93
CA PRO A 59 1.08 4.76 2.88
C PRO A 59 -0.10 3.79 3.00
N ARG A 60 0.16 2.61 3.50
CA ARG A 60 -0.83 1.56 3.71
C ARG A 60 -1.71 1.84 4.90
N THR A 61 -1.11 2.29 5.99
CA THR A 61 -1.80 2.65 7.23
C THR A 61 -2.53 3.96 7.05
N GLN A 62 -1.91 4.95 6.41
CA GLN A 62 -2.56 6.22 6.08
C GLN A 62 -3.75 6.00 5.15
N ALA A 63 -3.55 5.28 4.04
CA ALA A 63 -4.61 5.02 3.07
C ALA A 63 -5.78 4.27 3.70
N LEU A 64 -5.52 3.19 4.44
CA LEU A 64 -6.57 2.33 4.98
C LEU A 64 -7.26 2.93 6.22
N PHE A 65 -6.51 3.50 7.16
CA PHE A 65 -7.06 3.85 8.47
C PHE A 65 -7.31 5.34 8.66
N GLU A 66 -6.46 6.21 8.13
CA GLU A 66 -6.68 7.66 8.27
C GLU A 66 -7.59 8.20 7.18
N VAL A 67 -7.31 7.83 5.93
CA VAL A 67 -8.05 8.33 4.78
C VAL A 67 -9.31 7.52 4.54
N ALA A 68 -9.19 6.20 4.38
CA ALA A 68 -10.33 5.34 4.09
C ALA A 68 -11.17 4.98 5.34
N CYS A 69 -10.67 5.24 6.57
CA CYS A 69 -11.35 4.91 7.81
C CYS A 69 -11.79 3.44 7.89
N LEU A 70 -10.96 2.52 7.39
CA LEU A 70 -11.23 1.09 7.42
C LEU A 70 -11.41 0.61 8.86
N ALA A 71 -12.44 -0.20 9.09
CA ALA A 71 -12.79 -0.75 10.39
C ALA A 71 -13.17 -2.24 10.26
N ALA A 72 -13.34 -2.90 11.39
CA ALA A 72 -13.81 -4.29 11.43
C ALA A 72 -15.18 -4.43 10.75
N GLY A 73 -15.36 -5.53 10.02
CA GLY A 73 -16.57 -5.84 9.27
C GLY A 73 -16.69 -5.14 7.91
N LYS A 74 -15.78 -4.20 7.59
CA LYS A 74 -15.73 -3.54 6.28
C LYS A 74 -15.14 -4.45 5.20
N ARG A 75 -15.55 -4.23 3.95
CA ARG A 75 -15.09 -4.96 2.76
C ARG A 75 -14.18 -4.05 1.94
N VAL A 76 -12.94 -4.49 1.69
CA VAL A 76 -11.94 -3.68 0.99
C VAL A 76 -11.36 -4.42 -0.22
N LEU A 77 -11.24 -3.71 -1.35
CA LEU A 77 -10.50 -4.15 -2.51
C LEU A 77 -9.11 -3.50 -2.53
N ILE A 78 -8.08 -4.31 -2.68
CA ILE A 78 -6.69 -3.86 -2.79
C ILE A 78 -6.16 -4.24 -4.16
N HIS A 79 -5.96 -3.25 -5.03
CA HIS A 79 -5.34 -3.47 -6.33
C HIS A 79 -3.83 -3.70 -6.21
N ALA A 80 -3.28 -4.51 -7.13
CA ALA A 80 -1.89 -4.95 -7.10
C ALA A 80 -1.50 -5.60 -5.75
N GLY A 81 -2.35 -6.51 -5.27
CA GLY A 81 -2.22 -7.14 -3.95
C GLY A 81 -0.89 -7.84 -3.71
N ALA A 82 -0.24 -8.39 -4.74
CA ALA A 82 1.06 -9.05 -4.62
C ALA A 82 2.24 -8.06 -4.59
N GLY A 83 2.02 -6.77 -4.85
CA GLY A 83 3.08 -5.78 -4.95
C GLY A 83 3.61 -5.29 -3.60
N GLY A 84 4.57 -4.37 -3.67
CA GLY A 84 5.29 -3.85 -2.50
C GLY A 84 4.42 -3.10 -1.48
N VAL A 85 3.25 -2.58 -1.87
CA VAL A 85 2.25 -1.97 -0.98
C VAL A 85 1.16 -2.99 -0.65
N GLY A 86 0.62 -3.66 -1.67
CA GLY A 86 -0.56 -4.50 -1.56
C GLY A 86 -0.43 -5.61 -0.53
N HIS A 87 0.67 -6.39 -0.56
CA HIS A 87 0.84 -7.53 0.35
C HIS A 87 0.88 -7.15 1.83
N LEU A 88 1.30 -5.93 2.16
CA LEU A 88 1.28 -5.43 3.53
C LEU A 88 -0.08 -4.81 3.87
N ALA A 89 -0.72 -4.13 2.91
CA ALA A 89 -2.05 -3.58 3.08
C ALA A 89 -3.09 -4.68 3.36
N ILE A 90 -3.00 -5.82 2.67
CA ILE A 90 -3.82 -7.01 2.91
C ILE A 90 -3.73 -7.45 4.37
N GLN A 91 -2.51 -7.66 4.88
CA GLN A 91 -2.29 -8.13 6.24
C GLN A 91 -2.78 -7.13 7.31
N LEU A 92 -2.58 -5.84 7.06
CA LEU A 92 -3.05 -4.78 7.96
C LEU A 92 -4.59 -4.71 7.97
N ALA A 93 -5.23 -4.81 6.81
CA ALA A 93 -6.68 -4.78 6.69
C ALA A 93 -7.33 -6.01 7.37
N LEU A 94 -6.77 -7.20 7.17
CA LEU A 94 -7.21 -8.42 7.86
C LEU A 94 -7.03 -8.33 9.36
N ASN A 95 -5.89 -7.79 9.83
CA ASN A 95 -5.67 -7.58 11.27
C ASN A 95 -6.65 -6.57 11.89
N ALA A 96 -7.20 -5.67 11.08
CA ALA A 96 -8.25 -4.75 11.50
C ALA A 96 -9.66 -5.38 11.46
N GLY A 97 -9.77 -6.64 11.06
CA GLY A 97 -11.05 -7.37 10.98
C GLY A 97 -11.87 -7.08 9.72
N ALA A 98 -11.25 -6.59 8.65
CA ALA A 98 -11.89 -6.38 7.36
C ALA A 98 -11.91 -7.66 6.52
N THR A 99 -12.89 -7.77 5.61
CA THR A 99 -12.86 -8.75 4.52
C THR A 99 -12.08 -8.15 3.35
N VAL A 100 -11.07 -8.87 2.87
CA VAL A 100 -10.11 -8.35 1.89
C VAL A 100 -10.20 -9.10 0.58
N TYR A 101 -10.42 -8.37 -0.50
CA TYR A 101 -10.29 -8.81 -1.88
C TYR A 101 -9.03 -8.21 -2.48
N ALA A 102 -8.30 -8.96 -3.31
CA ALA A 102 -7.06 -8.46 -3.88
C ALA A 102 -6.91 -8.86 -5.34
N THR A 103 -6.64 -7.88 -6.21
CA THR A 103 -6.33 -8.17 -7.61
C THR A 103 -4.84 -8.46 -7.78
N ALA A 104 -4.51 -9.53 -8.48
CA ALA A 104 -3.17 -9.87 -8.93
C ALA A 104 -3.25 -10.75 -10.19
N SER A 105 -2.13 -11.05 -10.82
CA SER A 105 -2.08 -12.05 -11.90
C SER A 105 -2.09 -13.47 -11.33
N GLU A 106 -2.52 -14.44 -12.12
CA GLU A 106 -2.68 -15.86 -11.73
C GLU A 106 -1.45 -16.44 -11.01
N LYS A 107 -0.25 -16.11 -11.45
CA LYS A 107 1.01 -16.53 -10.81
C LYS A 107 1.15 -16.14 -9.33
N ASN A 108 0.31 -15.24 -8.85
CA ASN A 108 0.30 -14.76 -7.48
C ASN A 108 -0.91 -15.26 -6.66
N ARG A 109 -1.75 -16.16 -7.21
CA ARG A 109 -2.94 -16.69 -6.54
C ARG A 109 -2.62 -17.24 -5.16
N ASP A 110 -1.72 -18.23 -5.10
CA ASP A 110 -1.37 -18.89 -3.84
C ASP A 110 -0.78 -17.91 -2.82
N PHE A 111 -0.01 -16.92 -3.31
CA PHE A 111 0.54 -15.88 -2.45
C PHE A 111 -0.55 -15.02 -1.83
N ILE A 112 -1.50 -14.51 -2.62
CA ILE A 112 -2.62 -13.69 -2.12
C ILE A 112 -3.47 -14.50 -1.13
N GLN A 113 -3.81 -15.73 -1.47
CA GLN A 113 -4.59 -16.62 -0.60
C GLN A 113 -3.84 -16.96 0.70
N SER A 114 -2.51 -17.16 0.64
CA SER A 114 -1.69 -17.38 1.83
C SER A 114 -1.64 -16.19 2.79
N LEU A 115 -1.90 -14.99 2.28
CA LEU A 115 -2.06 -13.79 3.11
C LEU A 115 -3.45 -13.68 3.75
N GLY A 116 -4.42 -14.52 3.32
CA GLY A 116 -5.78 -14.55 3.82
C GLY A 116 -6.80 -13.71 3.02
N ALA A 117 -6.42 -13.15 1.86
CA ALA A 117 -7.34 -12.39 1.02
C ALA A 117 -8.00 -13.24 -0.08
N GLU A 118 -9.19 -12.85 -0.50
CA GLU A 118 -9.85 -13.40 -1.67
C GLU A 118 -9.17 -12.88 -2.95
N PHE A 119 -8.74 -13.81 -3.80
CA PHE A 119 -7.99 -13.53 -5.00
C PHE A 119 -8.90 -13.28 -6.20
N ILE A 120 -8.58 -12.23 -6.97
CA ILE A 120 -9.20 -11.91 -8.26
C ILE A 120 -8.10 -11.78 -9.31
N ASP A 121 -8.15 -12.62 -10.35
CA ASP A 121 -7.22 -12.52 -11.47
C ASP A 121 -7.63 -11.41 -12.43
N TYR A 122 -6.94 -10.27 -12.37
CA TYR A 122 -7.23 -9.12 -13.24
C TYR A 122 -6.97 -9.38 -14.73
N THR A 123 -6.30 -10.49 -15.08
CA THR A 123 -5.98 -10.83 -16.48
C THR A 123 -7.12 -11.57 -17.18
N THR A 124 -7.98 -12.24 -16.41
CA THR A 124 -9.07 -13.10 -16.91
C THR A 124 -10.43 -12.73 -16.35
N GLN A 125 -10.50 -11.96 -15.27
CA GLN A 125 -11.73 -11.60 -14.57
C GLN A 125 -11.90 -10.09 -14.51
N ASP A 126 -13.13 -9.64 -14.74
CA ASP A 126 -13.52 -8.26 -14.41
C ASP A 126 -13.95 -8.23 -12.92
N PHE A 127 -13.16 -7.55 -12.09
CA PHE A 127 -13.45 -7.43 -10.66
C PHE A 127 -14.82 -6.80 -10.37
N ARG A 128 -15.35 -5.99 -11.29
CA ARG A 128 -16.67 -5.37 -11.17
C ARG A 128 -17.80 -6.41 -11.24
N GLN A 129 -17.65 -7.39 -12.11
CA GLN A 129 -18.61 -8.50 -12.23
C GLN A 129 -18.50 -9.48 -11.06
N VAL A 130 -17.28 -9.68 -10.53
CA VAL A 130 -17.03 -10.57 -9.38
C VAL A 130 -17.59 -9.98 -8.09
N LEU A 131 -17.44 -8.67 -7.87
CA LEU A 131 -17.74 -8.02 -6.59
C LEU A 131 -19.11 -7.34 -6.56
N GLY A 132 -19.57 -6.81 -7.70
CA GLY A 132 -20.73 -5.92 -7.71
C GLY A 132 -20.53 -4.67 -6.82
N SER A 133 -21.56 -3.89 -6.61
CA SER A 133 -21.51 -2.70 -5.75
C SER A 133 -21.69 -3.08 -4.27
N THR A 134 -20.61 -3.61 -3.66
CA THR A 134 -20.66 -4.20 -2.31
C THR A 134 -19.50 -3.79 -1.41
N LEU A 135 -18.58 -2.96 -1.89
CA LEU A 135 -17.36 -2.61 -1.15
C LEU A 135 -17.50 -1.28 -0.43
N ASP A 136 -16.88 -1.19 0.73
CA ASP A 136 -16.78 0.02 1.53
C ASP A 136 -15.52 0.83 1.22
N VAL A 137 -14.43 0.16 0.79
CA VAL A 137 -13.14 0.80 0.55
C VAL A 137 -12.47 0.20 -0.68
N VAL A 138 -11.83 1.04 -1.49
CA VAL A 138 -10.87 0.61 -2.50
C VAL A 138 -9.52 1.29 -2.27
N LEU A 139 -8.46 0.51 -2.25
CA LEU A 139 -7.07 0.98 -2.30
C LEU A 139 -6.49 0.74 -3.69
N ASN A 140 -6.31 1.83 -4.45
CA ASN A 140 -5.75 1.77 -5.79
C ASN A 140 -4.26 2.17 -5.79
N SER A 141 -3.42 1.26 -6.28
CA SER A 141 -1.99 1.49 -6.50
C SER A 141 -1.55 1.19 -7.94
N THR A 142 -2.49 1.14 -8.88
CA THR A 142 -2.23 0.78 -10.29
C THR A 142 -2.26 1.99 -11.22
N GLY A 143 -3.43 2.46 -11.62
CA GLY A 143 -3.54 3.57 -12.56
C GLY A 143 -4.92 4.23 -12.56
N ALA A 144 -5.06 5.30 -13.34
CA ALA A 144 -6.27 6.13 -13.38
C ALA A 144 -7.50 5.35 -13.86
N GLN A 145 -7.37 4.52 -14.90
CA GLN A 145 -8.50 3.75 -15.41
C GLN A 145 -9.03 2.76 -14.37
N THR A 146 -8.15 1.98 -13.71
CA THR A 146 -8.55 1.06 -12.64
C THR A 146 -9.22 1.81 -11.48
N PHE A 147 -8.74 3.03 -11.18
CA PHE A 147 -9.37 3.87 -10.17
C PHE A 147 -10.81 4.24 -10.55
N ILE A 148 -11.04 4.69 -11.78
CA ILE A 148 -12.37 5.06 -12.27
C ILE A 148 -13.30 3.84 -12.27
N ASP A 149 -12.83 2.70 -12.79
CA ASP A 149 -13.59 1.45 -12.83
C ASP A 149 -13.95 0.94 -11.42
N SER A 150 -13.10 1.24 -10.43
CA SER A 150 -13.34 0.85 -9.04
C SER A 150 -14.49 1.57 -8.37
N SER A 151 -14.96 2.69 -8.91
CA SER A 151 -16.18 3.33 -8.42
C SER A 151 -17.44 2.47 -8.62
N ASP A 152 -17.41 1.55 -9.61
CA ASP A 152 -18.56 0.68 -9.90
C ASP A 152 -18.77 -0.42 -8.85
N VAL A 153 -17.76 -0.70 -8.00
CA VAL A 153 -17.83 -1.72 -6.94
C VAL A 153 -18.05 -1.14 -5.54
N LEU A 154 -18.00 0.18 -5.41
CA LEU A 154 -18.26 0.87 -4.14
C LEU A 154 -19.73 1.06 -3.86
N VAL A 155 -20.11 1.00 -2.60
CA VAL A 155 -21.40 1.48 -2.13
C VAL A 155 -21.42 3.02 -2.16
N PRO A 156 -22.49 3.70 -2.60
CA PRO A 156 -22.54 5.15 -2.60
C PRO A 156 -22.22 5.76 -1.23
N GLY A 157 -21.31 6.75 -1.22
CA GLY A 157 -20.83 7.40 0.00
C GLY A 157 -19.53 6.80 0.58
N ASP A 158 -19.11 5.65 0.09
CA ASP A 158 -17.86 5.00 0.52
C ASP A 158 -16.63 5.54 -0.20
N ARG A 159 -15.44 4.97 0.09
CA ARG A 159 -14.17 5.63 -0.14
C ARG A 159 -13.25 4.90 -1.11
N ILE A 160 -12.65 5.67 -2.01
CA ILE A 160 -11.56 5.21 -2.86
C ILE A 160 -10.30 6.05 -2.61
N VAL A 161 -9.19 5.37 -2.36
CA VAL A 161 -7.89 6.01 -2.12
C VAL A 161 -6.91 5.58 -3.22
N THR A 162 -6.27 6.55 -3.86
CA THR A 162 -5.20 6.30 -4.82
C THR A 162 -3.84 6.71 -4.27
N LEU A 163 -2.81 5.94 -4.64
CA LEU A 163 -1.41 6.22 -4.33
C LEU A 163 -0.62 6.69 -5.55
N THR A 164 -1.25 6.76 -6.73
CA THR A 164 -0.54 7.01 -8.00
C THR A 164 -0.67 8.45 -8.47
N SER A 165 -1.88 8.95 -8.69
CA SER A 165 -2.14 10.27 -9.27
C SER A 165 -3.43 10.87 -8.75
N PRO A 166 -3.53 12.21 -8.61
CA PRO A 166 -4.77 12.89 -8.31
C PRO A 166 -5.71 13.03 -9.51
N ASP A 167 -5.26 12.77 -10.72
CA ASP A 167 -5.99 13.07 -11.96
C ASP A 167 -7.43 12.51 -12.00
N PRO A 168 -7.73 11.29 -11.51
CA PRO A 168 -9.07 10.72 -11.60
C PRO A 168 -10.02 11.12 -10.44
N LEU A 169 -9.58 11.94 -9.48
CA LEU A 169 -10.37 12.22 -8.25
C LEU A 169 -11.69 12.93 -8.56
N GLU A 170 -11.68 13.90 -9.47
CA GLU A 170 -12.86 14.67 -9.81
C GLU A 170 -13.96 13.78 -10.40
N THR A 171 -13.59 12.90 -11.33
CA THR A 171 -14.51 11.93 -11.93
C THR A 171 -15.19 11.03 -10.87
N ALA A 172 -14.45 10.61 -9.84
CA ALA A 172 -15.02 9.80 -8.76
C ALA A 172 -15.96 10.63 -7.87
N ARG A 173 -15.61 11.89 -7.59
CA ARG A 173 -16.44 12.82 -6.79
C ARG A 173 -17.74 13.16 -7.50
N GLU A 174 -17.70 13.40 -8.81
CA GLU A 174 -18.89 13.60 -9.65
C GLU A 174 -19.85 12.41 -9.61
N ARG A 175 -19.31 11.19 -9.41
CA ARG A 175 -20.10 9.96 -9.21
C ARG A 175 -20.60 9.77 -7.76
N GLY A 176 -20.30 10.70 -6.84
CA GLY A 176 -20.78 10.67 -5.45
C GLY A 176 -19.91 9.88 -4.47
N PHE A 177 -18.66 9.55 -4.85
CA PHE A 177 -17.73 8.85 -3.97
C PHE A 177 -16.76 9.79 -3.27
N THR A 178 -16.31 9.42 -2.07
CA THR A 178 -15.19 10.10 -1.41
C THR A 178 -13.87 9.62 -2.01
N ALA A 179 -13.26 10.46 -2.81
CA ALA A 179 -12.03 10.14 -3.54
C ALA A 179 -10.85 10.94 -3.00
N GLU A 180 -9.77 10.26 -2.63
CA GLU A 180 -8.59 10.86 -2.05
C GLU A 180 -7.30 10.36 -2.72
N TRP A 181 -6.39 11.29 -2.95
CA TRP A 181 -5.01 10.98 -3.32
C TRP A 181 -4.11 11.14 -2.10
N LEU A 182 -3.44 10.06 -1.74
CA LEU A 182 -2.56 10.08 -0.59
C LEU A 182 -1.13 10.40 -1.00
N THR A 183 -0.64 11.57 -0.59
CA THR A 183 0.79 11.86 -0.53
C THR A 183 1.35 11.39 0.79
N VAL A 184 2.28 10.45 0.73
CA VAL A 184 2.86 9.82 1.91
C VAL A 184 3.85 10.74 2.61
N HIS A 185 3.80 10.78 3.92
CA HIS A 185 4.84 11.42 4.74
C HIS A 185 5.37 10.45 5.81
N PRO A 186 6.68 10.54 6.16
CA PRO A 186 7.26 9.70 7.20
C PRO A 186 6.66 9.99 8.58
N ASP A 187 6.33 8.94 9.33
CA ASP A 187 5.94 9.06 10.74
C ASP A 187 6.56 7.93 11.56
N ARG A 188 7.29 8.31 12.61
CA ARG A 188 8.02 7.37 13.47
C ARG A 188 7.10 6.46 14.28
N TYR A 189 5.94 6.95 14.70
CA TYR A 189 5.01 6.16 15.54
C TYR A 189 4.37 5.04 14.73
N GLN A 190 4.00 5.34 13.49
CA GLN A 190 3.44 4.35 12.58
C GLN A 190 4.49 3.33 12.16
N LEU A 191 5.70 3.75 11.94
CA LEU A 191 6.79 2.83 11.67
C LEU A 191 7.05 1.91 12.87
N GLY A 192 6.98 2.47 14.09
CA GLY A 192 7.07 1.70 15.34
C GLY A 192 5.97 0.66 15.48
N GLU A 193 4.73 1.02 15.16
CA GLU A 193 3.61 0.07 15.22
C GLU A 193 3.73 -1.05 14.18
N ILE A 194 4.14 -0.72 12.95
CA ILE A 194 4.40 -1.76 11.95
C ILE A 194 5.53 -2.68 12.41
N ALA A 195 6.61 -2.14 12.99
CA ALA A 195 7.69 -2.95 13.53
C ALA A 195 7.19 -3.87 14.66
N ARG A 196 6.30 -3.38 15.52
CA ARG A 196 5.65 -4.19 16.56
C ARG A 196 4.80 -5.31 15.95
N LEU A 197 3.98 -5.02 14.96
CA LEU A 197 3.17 -6.04 14.26
C LEU A 197 4.05 -7.08 13.56
N MET A 198 5.18 -6.65 13.01
CA MET A 198 6.17 -7.57 12.43
C MET A 198 6.83 -8.45 13.50
N SER A 199 7.19 -7.91 14.67
CA SER A 199 7.76 -8.69 15.77
C SER A 199 6.81 -9.74 16.33
N LEU A 200 5.51 -9.50 16.24
CA LEU A 200 4.45 -10.44 16.61
C LEU A 200 4.12 -11.45 15.50
N GLY A 201 4.75 -11.33 14.32
CA GLY A 201 4.48 -12.18 13.17
C GLY A 201 3.12 -11.93 12.48
N ILE A 202 2.40 -10.86 12.87
CA ILE A 202 1.11 -10.47 12.29
C ILE A 202 1.30 -9.90 10.89
N VAL A 203 2.36 -9.09 10.70
CA VAL A 203 2.74 -8.54 9.40
C VAL A 203 4.08 -9.13 8.98
N LYS A 204 4.13 -9.72 7.79
CA LYS A 204 5.35 -10.31 7.20
C LYS A 204 5.68 -9.61 5.90
N VAL A 205 6.93 -9.15 5.79
CA VAL A 205 7.44 -8.60 4.53
C VAL A 205 7.90 -9.74 3.65
N HIS A 206 7.33 -9.85 2.47
CA HIS A 206 7.85 -10.74 1.44
C HIS A 206 8.98 -10.03 0.70
N VAL A 207 10.18 -10.63 0.68
CA VAL A 207 11.32 -10.16 -0.10
C VAL A 207 11.46 -11.06 -1.31
N ASP A 208 11.25 -10.50 -2.49
CA ASP A 208 11.36 -11.22 -3.77
C ASP A 208 12.81 -11.52 -4.10
N GLN A 209 13.65 -10.47 -4.08
CA GLN A 209 15.08 -10.58 -4.32
C GLN A 209 15.89 -9.62 -3.45
N THR A 210 17.14 -10.02 -3.21
CA THR A 210 18.14 -9.19 -2.53
C THR A 210 19.34 -8.99 -3.45
N PHE A 211 19.80 -7.75 -3.58
CA PHE A 211 20.94 -7.39 -4.40
C PHE A 211 22.03 -6.72 -3.55
N PRO A 212 23.31 -6.90 -3.87
CA PRO A 212 24.36 -6.02 -3.38
C PRO A 212 24.12 -4.58 -3.83
N LEU A 213 24.57 -3.59 -3.06
CA LEU A 213 24.37 -2.17 -3.36
C LEU A 213 24.93 -1.77 -4.73
N GLU A 214 26.05 -2.38 -5.14
CA GLU A 214 26.69 -2.17 -6.45
C GLU A 214 25.79 -2.59 -7.63
N GLN A 215 24.81 -3.44 -7.38
CA GLN A 215 23.84 -3.90 -8.37
C GLN A 215 22.51 -3.16 -8.30
N ALA A 216 22.47 -1.97 -7.70
CA ALA A 216 21.26 -1.17 -7.59
C ALA A 216 20.56 -0.94 -8.93
N ALA A 217 21.31 -0.76 -10.03
CA ALA A 217 20.75 -0.62 -11.37
C ALA A 217 19.87 -1.83 -11.76
N LYS A 218 20.35 -3.06 -11.53
CA LYS A 218 19.58 -4.29 -11.81
C LYS A 218 18.34 -4.40 -10.93
N ALA A 219 18.45 -4.00 -9.65
CA ALA A 219 17.31 -3.97 -8.75
C ALA A 219 16.24 -2.98 -9.25
N HIS A 220 16.65 -1.82 -9.78
CA HIS A 220 15.75 -0.84 -10.39
C HIS A 220 15.06 -1.39 -11.65
N GLU A 221 15.81 -2.04 -12.54
CA GLU A 221 15.25 -2.68 -13.74
C GLU A 221 14.17 -3.71 -13.36
N LEU A 222 14.47 -4.56 -12.38
CA LEU A 222 13.52 -5.55 -11.89
C LEU A 222 12.25 -4.90 -11.33
N VAL A 223 12.38 -3.88 -10.49
CA VAL A 223 11.21 -3.17 -9.94
C VAL A 223 10.45 -2.43 -11.04
N GLY A 224 11.17 -1.84 -12.01
CA GLY A 224 10.59 -1.17 -13.19
C GLY A 224 9.77 -2.11 -14.08
N SER A 225 10.03 -3.42 -14.05
CA SER A 225 9.24 -4.43 -14.77
C SER A 225 7.80 -4.54 -14.27
N ARG A 226 7.49 -4.06 -13.07
CA ARG A 226 6.18 -4.16 -12.37
C ARG A 226 5.71 -5.59 -12.09
N HIS A 227 6.63 -6.57 -12.08
CA HIS A 227 6.34 -7.98 -11.85
C HIS A 227 6.90 -8.52 -10.53
N VAL A 228 7.41 -7.64 -9.67
CA VAL A 228 7.97 -7.99 -8.37
C VAL A 228 6.86 -8.40 -7.40
N ARG A 229 7.08 -9.49 -6.68
CA ARG A 229 6.25 -9.89 -5.55
C ARG A 229 6.83 -9.33 -4.26
N GLY A 230 6.09 -8.45 -3.57
CA GLY A 230 6.58 -7.83 -2.34
C GLY A 230 7.69 -6.81 -2.58
N LYS A 231 8.87 -7.00 -1.99
CA LYS A 231 9.95 -6.03 -1.93
C LYS A 231 11.26 -6.55 -2.53
N VAL A 232 12.01 -5.65 -3.13
CA VAL A 232 13.41 -5.85 -3.49
C VAL A 232 14.28 -5.13 -2.46
N VAL A 233 15.33 -5.78 -1.98
CA VAL A 233 16.20 -5.27 -0.91
C VAL A 233 17.61 -5.09 -1.43
N LEU A 234 18.22 -3.94 -1.14
CA LEU A 234 19.66 -3.72 -1.34
C LEU A 234 20.39 -3.95 -0.02
N VAL A 235 21.52 -4.64 -0.08
CA VAL A 235 22.41 -4.88 1.07
C VAL A 235 23.81 -4.34 0.76
N PRO A 236 24.50 -3.78 1.77
CA PRO A 236 25.91 -3.35 1.63
C PRO A 236 26.81 -4.50 1.23
#